data_afae13a39ea405b027424b56e2523f93
#
_entry.id   afae13a39ea405b027424b56e2523f93
#
_cell.length_a   1.000
_cell.length_b   1.000
_cell.length_c   1.000
_cell.angle_alpha   90.00
_cell.angle_beta   90.00
_cell.angle_gamma   90.00
#
_symmetry.space_group_name_H-M   'P 1'
#
loop_
_entity.id
_entity.type
_entity.pdbx_description
1 polymer ?
#
loop_
_entity_poly.entity_id
_entity_poly.type
_entity_poly.pdbx_seq_one_letter_code
_entity_poly.pdbx_strand_id
1 'polypeptide(L)'
;MPAVPFAHLPDDARLWVFASPVPLDAPQRARLLDEVDRFLETWAAHGDPLTAARDWRDDRFLAVAVDQSTAGASGCSIDGLFRRLQAIEPELGTSLLGGASRVYWRDAAGTVQAVPRGEAKAAAARGALTADTPVFDTSLTSAGEWRRRFERPARESWHSALL
;
A
#
# COMPACT_ATOMS: atom_id res chain seq x y z
N MET A 1 20.81 -2.16 7.97
CA MET A 1 20.12 -2.49 9.23
C MET A 1 18.98 -3.45 8.95
N PRO A 2 18.73 -4.41 9.82
CA PRO A 2 17.56 -5.26 9.65
C PRO A 2 16.28 -4.45 9.73
N ALA A 3 15.23 -4.92 9.08
CA ALA A 3 13.92 -4.32 9.16
C ALA A 3 13.42 -4.35 10.62
N VAL A 4 12.68 -3.32 11.02
CA VAL A 4 12.11 -3.21 12.36
C VAL A 4 10.60 -3.50 12.29
N PRO A 5 9.95 -3.84 13.42
CA PRO A 5 8.48 -3.91 13.44
C PRO A 5 7.85 -2.58 13.04
N PHE A 6 6.80 -2.63 12.21
CA PHE A 6 6.14 -1.41 11.72
C PHE A 6 5.67 -0.52 12.88
N ALA A 7 5.20 -1.13 13.97
CA ALA A 7 4.73 -0.40 15.14
C ALA A 7 5.82 0.46 15.82
N HIS A 8 7.10 0.18 15.54
CA HIS A 8 8.21 0.94 16.10
C HIS A 8 8.54 2.22 15.31
N LEU A 9 7.97 2.38 14.10
CA LEU A 9 8.20 3.59 13.32
C LEU A 9 7.36 4.75 13.86
N PRO A 10 7.90 5.98 13.82
CA PRO A 10 7.12 7.16 14.23
C PRO A 10 6.00 7.44 13.22
N ASP A 11 4.99 8.20 13.64
CA ASP A 11 3.85 8.54 12.80
C ASP A 11 4.24 9.34 11.55
N ASP A 12 5.34 10.10 11.59
CA ASP A 12 5.84 10.88 10.47
C ASP A 12 6.78 10.08 9.54
N ALA A 13 6.98 8.78 9.79
CA ALA A 13 7.74 7.94 8.87
C ALA A 13 7.11 8.01 7.47
N ARG A 14 7.99 8.14 6.47
CA ARG A 14 7.53 8.25 5.07
C ARG A 14 7.02 6.91 4.57
N LEU A 15 5.87 6.93 3.89
CA LEU A 15 5.13 5.73 3.52
C LEU A 15 4.89 5.65 2.02
N TRP A 16 4.95 4.43 1.48
CA TRP A 16 4.47 4.09 0.14
C TRP A 16 3.48 2.95 0.26
N VAL A 17 2.35 3.06 -0.45
CA VAL A 17 1.29 2.05 -0.47
C VAL A 17 1.24 1.39 -1.83
N PHE A 18 1.26 0.06 -1.83
CA PHE A 18 1.11 -0.77 -3.03
C PHE A 18 -0.13 -1.64 -2.83
N ALA A 19 -0.80 -1.97 -3.93
CA ALA A 19 -2.06 -2.71 -3.83
C ALA A 19 -2.19 -3.72 -4.97
N SER A 20 -2.71 -4.90 -4.64
CA SER A 20 -3.09 -5.91 -5.63
C SER A 20 -4.57 -5.78 -5.95
N PRO A 21 -4.97 -5.67 -7.24
CA PRO A 21 -6.38 -5.66 -7.62
C PRO A 21 -7.13 -6.95 -7.25
N VAL A 22 -6.39 -8.03 -7.06
CA VAL A 22 -6.94 -9.32 -6.63
C VAL A 22 -6.29 -9.74 -5.31
N PRO A 23 -7.00 -10.48 -4.43
CA PRO A 23 -6.39 -10.94 -3.20
C PRO A 23 -5.29 -11.97 -3.51
N LEU A 24 -4.20 -11.93 -2.75
CA LEU A 24 -3.15 -12.93 -2.84
C LEU A 24 -3.50 -14.11 -1.95
N ASP A 25 -3.24 -15.32 -2.42
CA ASP A 25 -3.36 -16.51 -1.58
C ASP A 25 -2.16 -16.64 -0.62
N ALA A 26 -2.18 -17.64 0.26
CA ALA A 26 -1.12 -17.81 1.25
C ALA A 26 0.28 -18.00 0.63
N PRO A 27 0.50 -18.83 -0.40
CA PRO A 27 1.80 -18.93 -1.05
C PRO A 27 2.26 -17.63 -1.72
N GLN A 28 1.37 -16.92 -2.40
CA GLN A 28 1.68 -15.63 -3.05
C GLN A 28 2.08 -14.59 -2.01
N ARG A 29 1.31 -14.47 -0.94
CA ARG A 29 1.60 -13.56 0.16
C ARG A 29 2.97 -13.87 0.79
N ALA A 30 3.22 -15.13 1.10
CA ALA A 30 4.49 -15.53 1.69
C ALA A 30 5.67 -15.18 0.78
N ARG A 31 5.53 -15.41 -0.52
CA ARG A 31 6.57 -15.08 -1.50
C ARG A 31 6.83 -13.57 -1.57
N LEU A 32 5.76 -12.78 -1.61
CA LEU A 32 5.88 -11.32 -1.66
C LEU A 32 6.54 -10.78 -0.40
N LEU A 33 6.03 -11.16 0.76
CA LEU A 33 6.52 -10.61 2.03
C LEU A 33 7.96 -11.04 2.33
N ASP A 34 8.33 -12.26 1.96
CA ASP A 34 9.71 -12.72 2.08
C ASP A 34 10.66 -11.88 1.21
N GLU A 35 10.26 -11.59 -0.02
CA GLU A 35 11.04 -10.74 -0.93
C GLU A 35 11.20 -9.32 -0.38
N VAL A 36 10.12 -8.75 0.12
CA VAL A 36 10.14 -7.41 0.71
C VAL A 36 11.03 -7.39 1.95
N ASP A 37 10.89 -8.36 2.84
CA ASP A 37 11.68 -8.42 4.07
C ASP A 37 13.18 -8.54 3.77
N ARG A 38 13.57 -9.34 2.79
CA ARG A 38 14.98 -9.45 2.36
C ARG A 38 15.48 -8.12 1.80
N PHE A 39 14.67 -7.43 1.02
CA PHE A 39 15.04 -6.13 0.47
C PHE A 39 15.25 -5.11 1.58
N LEU A 40 14.34 -5.05 2.56
CA LEU A 40 14.41 -4.08 3.65
C LEU A 40 15.63 -4.28 4.55
N GLU A 41 16.10 -5.52 4.70
CA GLU A 41 17.27 -5.82 5.53
C GLU A 41 18.53 -5.10 5.06
N THR A 42 18.66 -4.86 3.75
CA THR A 42 19.85 -4.25 3.14
C THR A 42 19.57 -2.93 2.46
N TRP A 43 18.36 -2.39 2.64
CA TRP A 43 17.97 -1.15 1.97
C TRP A 43 18.76 0.03 2.52
N ALA A 44 19.32 0.81 1.62
CA ALA A 44 20.17 1.94 1.97
C ALA A 44 19.99 3.10 0.99
N ALA A 45 20.31 4.30 1.44
CA ALA A 45 20.38 5.51 0.61
C ALA A 45 21.79 6.09 0.72
N HIS A 46 22.48 6.22 -0.43
CA HIS A 46 23.86 6.74 -0.47
C HIS A 46 24.82 6.01 0.49
N GLY A 47 24.63 4.68 0.62
CA GLY A 47 25.43 3.84 1.52
C GLY A 47 24.98 3.85 2.97
N ASP A 48 24.04 4.72 3.38
CA ASP A 48 23.51 4.78 4.74
C ASP A 48 22.32 3.82 4.87
N PRO A 49 22.35 2.88 5.83
CA PRO A 49 21.22 1.98 6.05
C PRO A 49 19.95 2.74 6.41
N LEU A 50 18.83 2.32 5.83
CA LEU A 50 17.51 2.88 6.14
C LEU A 50 16.85 2.09 7.26
N THR A 51 16.21 2.79 8.20
CA THR A 51 15.34 2.17 9.19
C THR A 51 13.95 2.06 8.59
N ALA A 52 13.59 0.85 8.17
CA ALA A 52 12.38 0.61 7.39
C ALA A 52 11.55 -0.53 7.96
N ALA A 53 10.27 -0.50 7.67
CA ALA A 53 9.33 -1.56 8.04
C ALA A 53 8.25 -1.68 6.99
N ARG A 54 7.56 -2.81 7.02
CA ARG A 54 6.39 -3.03 6.15
C ARG A 54 5.20 -3.49 6.98
N ASP A 55 4.00 -3.25 6.43
CA ASP A 55 2.75 -3.78 6.95
C ASP A 55 1.95 -4.39 5.80
N TRP A 56 1.03 -5.31 6.10
CA TRP A 56 0.24 -6.02 5.11
C TRP A 56 -1.21 -6.12 5.60
N ARG A 57 -2.17 -5.74 4.75
CA ARG A 57 -3.59 -5.76 5.11
C ARG A 57 -4.45 -6.33 4.00
N ASP A 58 -5.51 -7.04 4.41
CA ASP A 58 -6.59 -7.52 3.54
C ASP A 58 -6.12 -8.37 2.35
N ASP A 59 -4.98 -9.04 2.48
CA ASP A 59 -4.35 -9.86 1.43
C ASP A 59 -4.11 -9.11 0.11
N ARG A 60 -4.10 -7.77 0.14
CA ARG A 60 -3.95 -6.92 -1.04
C ARG A 60 -3.00 -5.75 -0.87
N PHE A 61 -2.88 -5.19 0.33
CA PHE A 61 -2.25 -3.88 0.54
C PHE A 61 -0.93 -4.01 1.26
N LEU A 62 0.13 -3.55 0.61
CA LEU A 62 1.46 -3.48 1.17
C LEU A 62 1.81 -2.03 1.48
N ALA A 63 2.18 -1.76 2.72
CA ALA A 63 2.77 -0.49 3.12
C ALA A 63 4.24 -0.69 3.41
N VAL A 64 5.08 0.18 2.89
CA VAL A 64 6.51 0.25 3.23
C VAL A 64 6.79 1.64 3.76
N ALA A 65 7.45 1.73 4.90
CA ALA A 65 7.72 3.02 5.53
C ALA A 65 9.18 3.13 6.00
N VAL A 66 9.70 4.36 5.99
CA VAL A 66 11.07 4.68 6.37
C VAL A 66 11.06 5.77 7.43
N ASP A 67 11.77 5.54 8.53
CA ASP A 67 12.04 6.57 9.52
C ASP A 67 13.14 7.50 8.97
N GLN A 68 12.75 8.72 8.61
CA GLN A 68 13.66 9.69 8.01
C GLN A 68 14.50 10.47 9.05
N SER A 69 14.32 10.20 10.35
CA SER A 69 15.11 10.86 11.39
C SER A 69 16.57 10.39 11.40
N THR A 70 16.85 9.19 10.89
CA THR A 70 18.20 8.61 10.81
C THR A 70 18.80 8.79 9.42
N ALA A 71 18.13 8.29 8.39
CA ALA A 71 18.51 8.46 6.99
C ALA A 71 17.25 8.48 6.13
N GLY A 72 17.13 9.45 5.24
CA GLY A 72 16.00 9.58 4.33
C GLY A 72 16.18 8.75 3.07
N ALA A 73 15.09 8.19 2.56
CA ALA A 73 15.11 7.48 1.29
C ALA A 73 15.39 8.45 0.14
N SER A 74 16.27 8.03 -0.78
CA SER A 74 16.59 8.79 -1.99
C SER A 74 15.77 8.29 -3.18
N GLY A 75 15.75 9.06 -4.28
CA GLY A 75 15.14 8.61 -5.52
C GLY A 75 15.66 7.26 -6.00
N CYS A 76 16.98 7.04 -5.92
CA CYS A 76 17.59 5.76 -6.31
C CYS A 76 17.16 4.62 -5.39
N SER A 77 17.06 4.86 -4.08
CA SER A 77 16.64 3.83 -3.13
C SER A 77 15.18 3.43 -3.33
N ILE A 78 14.31 4.40 -3.62
CA ILE A 78 12.90 4.15 -3.92
C ILE A 78 12.75 3.39 -5.24
N ASP A 79 13.52 3.75 -6.26
CA ASP A 79 13.54 3.03 -7.53
C ASP A 79 13.96 1.58 -7.33
N GLY A 80 14.87 1.32 -6.41
CA GLY A 80 15.28 -0.04 -6.04
C GLY A 80 14.12 -0.86 -5.51
N LEU A 81 13.30 -0.27 -4.63
CA LEU A 81 12.10 -0.92 -4.11
C LEU A 81 11.10 -1.22 -5.25
N PHE A 82 10.83 -0.23 -6.10
CA PHE A 82 9.88 -0.39 -7.21
C PHE A 82 10.34 -1.48 -8.18
N ARG A 83 11.62 -1.51 -8.53
CA ARG A 83 12.17 -2.54 -9.41
C ARG A 83 12.06 -3.94 -8.80
N ARG A 84 12.27 -4.06 -7.50
CA ARG A 84 12.15 -5.34 -6.80
C ARG A 84 10.70 -5.84 -6.83
N LEU A 85 9.74 -4.97 -6.58
CA LEU A 85 8.32 -5.33 -6.66
C LEU A 85 7.91 -5.67 -8.09
N GLN A 86 8.35 -4.88 -9.06
CA GLN A 86 8.06 -5.14 -10.47
C GLN A 86 8.61 -6.50 -10.92
N ALA A 87 9.78 -6.88 -10.45
CA ALA A 87 10.40 -8.16 -10.81
C ALA A 87 9.62 -9.37 -10.29
N ILE A 88 8.92 -9.24 -9.17
CA ILE A 88 8.15 -10.36 -8.59
C ILE A 88 6.70 -10.42 -9.11
N GLU A 89 6.18 -9.36 -9.73
CA GLU A 89 4.80 -9.33 -10.22
C GLU A 89 4.42 -10.50 -11.12
N PRO A 90 5.26 -10.96 -12.07
CA PRO A 90 4.91 -12.14 -12.88
C PRO A 90 4.67 -13.41 -12.06
N GLU A 91 5.41 -13.61 -10.98
CA GLU A 91 5.22 -14.76 -10.08
C GLU A 91 3.91 -14.66 -9.29
N LEU A 92 3.44 -13.45 -9.01
CA LEU A 92 2.20 -13.21 -8.29
C LEU A 92 0.97 -13.20 -9.20
N GLY A 93 1.17 -13.04 -10.50
CA GLY A 93 0.08 -12.95 -11.46
C GLY A 93 -0.75 -11.67 -11.34
N THR A 94 -0.21 -10.62 -10.72
CA THR A 94 -0.91 -9.36 -10.52
C THR A 94 0.08 -8.20 -10.47
N SER A 95 -0.43 -6.97 -10.64
CA SER A 95 0.38 -5.76 -10.55
C SER A 95 0.22 -5.10 -9.19
N LEU A 96 1.33 -4.85 -8.52
CA LEU A 96 1.35 -4.11 -7.25
C LEU A 96 1.51 -2.61 -7.49
N LEU A 97 2.31 -2.23 -8.48
CA LEU A 97 2.58 -0.82 -8.79
C LEU A 97 1.37 -0.18 -9.47
N GLY A 98 0.82 -0.84 -10.49
CA GLY A 98 -0.38 -0.36 -11.17
C GLY A 98 -1.63 -0.50 -10.31
N GLY A 99 -1.65 -1.48 -9.41
CA GLY A 99 -2.77 -1.72 -8.51
C GLY A 99 -3.09 -0.54 -7.60
N ALA A 100 -2.07 0.21 -7.17
CA ALA A 100 -2.27 1.36 -6.28
C ALA A 100 -3.06 2.51 -6.94
N SER A 101 -3.17 2.53 -8.26
CA SER A 101 -3.95 3.56 -8.97
C SER A 101 -5.43 3.23 -9.09
N ARG A 102 -5.87 2.06 -8.64
CA ARG A 102 -7.28 1.66 -8.65
C ARG A 102 -8.03 2.25 -7.46
N VAL A 103 -9.36 2.14 -7.51
CA VAL A 103 -10.25 2.52 -6.40
C VAL A 103 -10.68 1.25 -5.69
N TYR A 104 -10.53 1.25 -4.37
CA TYR A 104 -10.85 0.10 -3.50
C TYR A 104 -11.88 0.48 -2.47
N TRP A 105 -12.87 -0.37 -2.26
CA TRP A 105 -13.85 -0.20 -1.17
C TRP A 105 -14.28 -1.55 -0.63
N ARG A 106 -14.87 -1.53 0.57
CA ARG A 106 -15.44 -2.72 1.19
C ARG A 106 -16.95 -2.69 0.98
N ASP A 107 -17.48 -3.72 0.34
CA ASP A 107 -18.92 -3.82 0.10
C ASP A 107 -19.68 -4.30 1.35
N ALA A 108 -21.02 -4.40 1.25
CA ALA A 108 -21.87 -4.80 2.37
C ALA A 108 -21.60 -6.23 2.86
N ALA A 109 -21.03 -7.09 2.02
CA ALA A 109 -20.63 -8.44 2.39
C ALA A 109 -19.25 -8.49 3.05
N GLY A 110 -18.55 -7.37 3.16
CA GLY A 110 -17.20 -7.30 3.71
C GLY A 110 -16.11 -7.60 2.70
N THR A 111 -16.45 -7.79 1.42
CA THR A 111 -15.49 -8.08 0.36
C THR A 111 -14.89 -6.80 -0.17
N VAL A 112 -13.57 -6.81 -0.41
CA VAL A 112 -12.89 -5.68 -1.03
C VAL A 112 -13.15 -5.71 -2.54
N GLN A 113 -13.70 -4.61 -3.06
CA GLN A 113 -13.88 -4.39 -4.48
C GLN A 113 -12.76 -3.51 -5.02
N ALA A 114 -12.36 -3.74 -6.27
CA ALA A 114 -11.32 -2.98 -6.92
C ALA A 114 -11.73 -2.68 -8.36
N VAL A 115 -11.70 -1.42 -8.75
CA VAL A 115 -12.01 -1.01 -10.13
C VAL A 115 -10.98 -0.01 -10.62
N PRO A 116 -10.75 0.08 -11.93
CA PRO A 116 -10.00 1.19 -12.49
C PRO A 116 -10.65 2.52 -12.09
N ARG A 117 -9.84 3.54 -11.88
CA ARG A 117 -10.32 4.84 -11.43
C ARG A 117 -11.42 5.42 -12.34
N GLY A 118 -11.30 5.20 -13.66
CA GLY A 118 -12.29 5.67 -14.61
C GLY A 118 -13.67 5.01 -14.48
N GLU A 119 -13.78 3.87 -13.78
CA GLU A 119 -15.03 3.17 -13.56
C GLU A 119 -15.66 3.45 -12.19
N ALA A 120 -14.98 4.21 -11.34
CA ALA A 120 -15.45 4.47 -9.97
C ALA A 120 -16.72 5.32 -9.95
N LYS A 121 -16.85 6.30 -10.85
CA LYS A 121 -18.05 7.11 -10.95
C LYS A 121 -19.28 6.30 -11.36
N ALA A 122 -19.10 5.30 -12.22
CA ALA A 122 -20.18 4.39 -12.60
C ALA A 122 -20.60 3.53 -11.40
N ALA A 123 -19.65 3.09 -10.58
CA ALA A 123 -19.94 2.38 -9.35
C ALA A 123 -20.76 3.25 -8.37
N ALA A 124 -20.39 4.51 -8.23
CA ALA A 124 -21.15 5.47 -7.42
C ALA A 124 -22.57 5.68 -7.97
N ALA A 125 -22.70 5.81 -9.29
CA ALA A 125 -24.00 6.02 -9.93
C ALA A 125 -24.97 4.86 -9.69
N ARG A 126 -24.48 3.62 -9.61
CA ARG A 126 -25.33 2.45 -9.33
C ARG A 126 -25.48 2.14 -7.83
N GLY A 127 -24.98 3.00 -6.95
CA GLY A 127 -25.10 2.84 -5.51
C GLY A 127 -24.11 1.87 -4.86
N ALA A 128 -23.13 1.34 -5.60
CA ALA A 128 -22.12 0.45 -5.06
C ALA A 128 -21.09 1.20 -4.20
N LEU A 129 -20.92 2.50 -4.45
CA LEU A 129 -20.02 3.37 -3.72
C LEU A 129 -20.81 4.61 -3.27
N THR A 130 -20.93 4.79 -1.95
CA THR A 130 -21.68 5.90 -1.34
C THR A 130 -20.79 6.65 -0.35
N ALA A 131 -21.29 7.75 0.19
CA ALA A 131 -20.57 8.55 1.18
C ALA A 131 -20.17 7.75 2.42
N ASP A 132 -20.96 6.74 2.79
CA ASP A 132 -20.71 5.91 3.98
C ASP A 132 -19.91 4.64 3.68
N THR A 133 -19.66 4.32 2.42
CA THR A 133 -18.91 3.13 2.03
C THR A 133 -17.46 3.24 2.53
N PRO A 134 -16.94 2.22 3.26
CA PRO A 134 -15.52 2.21 3.63
C PRO A 134 -14.65 2.09 2.39
N VAL A 135 -13.72 3.02 2.23
CA VAL A 135 -12.74 3.04 1.13
C VAL A 135 -11.34 2.88 1.67
N PHE A 136 -10.44 2.38 0.82
CA PHE A 136 -9.03 2.21 1.15
C PHE A 136 -8.23 3.29 0.43
N ASP A 137 -7.52 4.10 1.19
CA ASP A 137 -6.78 5.24 0.64
C ASP A 137 -5.34 4.84 0.33
N THR A 138 -5.05 4.55 -0.93
CA THR A 138 -3.71 4.19 -1.38
C THR A 138 -2.80 5.39 -1.61
N SER A 139 -3.28 6.61 -1.40
CA SER A 139 -2.50 7.85 -1.59
C SER A 139 -1.78 8.34 -0.34
N LEU A 140 -1.90 7.62 0.78
CA LEU A 140 -1.29 8.02 2.04
C LEU A 140 0.23 8.07 1.96
N THR A 141 0.85 8.98 2.70
CA THR A 141 2.28 9.24 2.65
C THR A 141 2.99 9.16 3.99
N SER A 142 2.27 8.87 5.08
CA SER A 142 2.87 8.71 6.40
C SER A 142 2.36 7.48 7.13
N ALA A 143 3.20 6.93 8.00
CA ALA A 143 2.83 5.75 8.81
C ALA A 143 1.63 6.05 9.72
N GLY A 144 1.54 7.27 10.25
CA GLY A 144 0.41 7.68 11.09
C GLY A 144 -0.91 7.67 10.34
N GLU A 145 -0.92 8.16 9.10
CA GLU A 145 -2.11 8.09 8.24
C GLU A 145 -2.52 6.64 7.96
N TRP A 146 -1.56 5.77 7.66
CA TRP A 146 -1.80 4.35 7.44
C TRP A 146 -2.45 3.69 8.66
N ARG A 147 -1.98 4.00 9.85
CA ARG A 147 -2.50 3.44 11.09
C ARG A 147 -3.95 3.87 11.37
N ARG A 148 -4.31 5.12 11.05
CA ARG A 148 -5.57 5.73 11.48
C ARG A 148 -6.56 6.00 10.37
N ARG A 149 -6.10 6.17 9.13
CA ARG A 149 -6.93 6.73 8.05
C ARG A 149 -6.94 5.90 6.77
N PHE A 150 -6.36 4.70 6.79
CA PHE A 150 -6.28 3.88 5.59
C PHE A 150 -7.66 3.41 5.14
N GLU A 151 -8.48 2.88 6.04
CA GLU A 151 -9.87 2.49 5.76
C GLU A 151 -10.80 3.44 6.49
N ARG A 152 -11.66 4.17 5.76
CA ARG A 152 -12.57 5.16 6.33
C ARG A 152 -13.72 5.43 5.36
N PRO A 153 -14.84 6.03 5.83
CA PRO A 153 -15.96 6.35 4.93
C PRO A 153 -15.50 7.25 3.79
N ALA A 154 -16.07 7.04 2.60
CA ALA A 154 -15.72 7.80 1.41
C ALA A 154 -15.85 9.32 1.60
N ARG A 155 -16.83 9.77 2.40
CA ARG A 155 -17.01 11.19 2.70
C ARG A 155 -15.81 11.83 3.41
N GLU A 156 -14.98 11.04 4.09
CA GLU A 156 -13.81 11.50 4.83
C GLU A 156 -12.50 11.35 4.03
N SER A 157 -12.60 10.99 2.76
CA SER A 157 -11.47 10.70 1.89
C SER A 157 -11.60 11.45 0.57
N TRP A 158 -10.53 11.50 -0.21
CA TRP A 158 -10.55 12.06 -1.57
C TRP A 158 -11.61 11.38 -2.46
N HIS A 159 -12.02 10.16 -2.11
CA HIS A 159 -13.05 9.41 -2.85
C HIS A 159 -14.39 10.15 -2.90
N SER A 160 -14.62 11.09 -1.98
CA SER A 160 -15.84 11.93 -2.02
C SER A 160 -16.03 12.66 -3.36
N ALA A 161 -14.94 12.96 -4.06
CA ALA A 161 -14.98 13.58 -5.37
C ALA A 161 -15.52 12.68 -6.48
N LEU A 162 -15.66 11.39 -6.23
CA LEU A 162 -16.16 10.40 -7.18
C LEU A 162 -17.68 10.18 -7.05
N LEU A 163 -18.29 10.70 -6.01
CA LEU A 163 -19.69 10.46 -5.68
C LEU A 163 -20.65 11.38 -6.45
#